data_88afcf87f53d39a7dbb8b1cd605ef86e
#
_entry.id   88afcf87f53d39a7dbb8b1cd605ef86e
#
_cell.length_a   1.000
_cell.length_b   1.000
_cell.length_c   1.000
_cell.angle_alpha   90.00
_cell.angle_beta   90.00
_cell.angle_gamma   90.00
#
_symmetry.space_group_name_H-M   'P 1'
#
loop_
_entity.id
_entity.type
_entity.pdbx_description
1 polymer ?
#
loop_
_entity_poly.entity_id
_entity_poly.type
_entity_poly.pdbx_seq_one_letter_code
_entity_poly.pdbx_strand_id
1 'polypeptide(L)'
;MVKLRQEDIKTKEVLSWKGIHLFHFTFSACSMKTRIFMGLKNIDYTGHHINLQKKENFSPYFQGITPRSLVPVLVDDGEVHIESNDILKYLDNKFPAKSLIPAHKEEEINQMMIEENDLHLDIRNVTFKFLVPKFLNNVKIQEKSKSKATLHGNEDSEDDANRKFWENYKKIGITDEVATKSLLNLKLHLDEINEKLTHHTYILGNELC
;
A
#
# COMPACT_ATOMS: atom_id res chain seq x y z
N MET A 1 -13.56 2.76 2.58
CA MET A 1 -12.49 3.68 3.06
C MET A 1 -12.15 3.29 4.49
N VAL A 2 -10.90 2.94 4.74
CA VAL A 2 -10.47 2.49 6.06
C VAL A 2 -9.87 3.66 6.82
N LYS A 3 -10.66 4.18 7.76
CA LYS A 3 -10.27 5.20 8.73
C LYS A 3 -10.14 4.55 10.11
N LEU A 4 -9.01 4.79 10.78
CA LEU A 4 -8.82 4.28 12.13
C LEU A 4 -9.68 5.06 13.14
N ARG A 5 -10.19 4.34 14.16
CA ARG A 5 -10.88 4.99 15.28
C ARG A 5 -9.86 5.69 16.15
N GLN A 6 -10.21 6.86 16.67
CA GLN A 6 -9.34 7.64 17.57
C GLN A 6 -8.96 6.87 18.86
N GLU A 7 -9.83 5.96 19.30
CA GLU A 7 -9.59 5.09 20.47
C GLU A 7 -8.45 4.08 20.25
N ASP A 8 -8.29 3.59 18.99
CA ASP A 8 -7.25 2.63 18.62
C ASP A 8 -5.88 3.28 18.43
N ILE A 9 -5.84 4.61 18.24
CA ILE A 9 -4.61 5.37 18.04
C ILE A 9 -3.99 5.67 19.41
N LYS A 10 -2.81 5.08 19.68
CA LYS A 10 -2.08 5.27 20.94
C LYS A 10 -1.16 6.47 20.90
N THR A 11 -0.59 6.80 19.76
CA THR A 11 0.24 7.99 19.54
C THR A 11 -0.67 9.20 19.32
N LYS A 12 -1.17 9.74 20.44
CA LYS A 12 -2.24 10.76 20.46
C LYS A 12 -1.86 12.09 19.82
N GLU A 13 -0.59 12.42 19.72
CA GLU A 13 -0.14 13.68 19.13
C GLU A 13 -0.60 13.87 17.69
N VAL A 14 -0.68 12.78 16.88
CA VAL A 14 -1.13 12.87 15.49
C VAL A 14 -2.58 13.32 15.37
N LEU A 15 -3.40 13.14 16.41
CA LEU A 15 -4.80 13.56 16.44
C LEU A 15 -4.97 15.08 16.51
N SER A 16 -3.90 15.79 16.89
CA SER A 16 -3.89 17.27 16.97
C SER A 16 -3.27 17.92 15.72
N TRP A 17 -2.70 17.13 14.82
CA TRP A 17 -2.03 17.66 13.63
C TRP A 17 -3.00 18.33 12.68
N LYS A 18 -2.49 19.32 11.94
CA LYS A 18 -3.26 20.09 10.95
C LYS A 18 -2.66 19.92 9.56
N GLY A 19 -3.56 19.88 8.57
CA GLY A 19 -3.16 19.63 7.19
C GLY A 19 -2.89 18.15 6.93
N ILE A 20 -2.25 17.87 5.80
CA ILE A 20 -2.00 16.52 5.33
C ILE A 20 -0.59 16.09 5.67
N HIS A 21 -0.47 14.96 6.33
CA HIS A 21 0.78 14.30 6.67
C HIS A 21 0.78 12.88 6.08
N LEU A 22 1.89 12.47 5.47
CA LEU A 22 2.04 11.15 4.89
C LEU A 22 3.23 10.41 5.49
N PHE A 23 2.97 9.33 6.22
CA PHE A 23 4.00 8.37 6.61
C PHE A 23 4.26 7.43 5.43
N HIS A 24 5.50 7.39 4.97
CA HIS A 24 5.86 6.66 3.76
C HIS A 24 7.27 6.07 3.83
N PHE A 25 7.54 5.11 2.95
CA PHE A 25 8.89 4.63 2.66
C PHE A 25 9.19 4.75 1.17
N THR A 26 10.40 5.18 0.83
CA THR A 26 10.78 5.49 -0.56
C THR A 26 10.58 4.31 -1.52
N PHE A 27 10.93 3.10 -1.07
CA PHE A 27 10.86 1.88 -1.89
C PHE A 27 9.58 1.05 -1.67
N SER A 28 8.60 1.56 -0.94
CA SER A 28 7.28 0.92 -0.86
C SER A 28 6.45 1.28 -2.09
N ALA A 29 6.01 0.29 -2.85
CA ALA A 29 5.15 0.48 -4.04
C ALA A 29 3.87 1.25 -3.67
N CYS A 30 3.18 0.86 -2.59
CA CYS A 30 1.98 1.53 -2.11
C CYS A 30 2.25 2.99 -1.70
N SER A 31 3.40 3.27 -1.04
CA SER A 31 3.78 4.64 -0.70
C SER A 31 4.15 5.45 -1.94
N MET A 32 4.77 4.83 -2.94
CA MET A 32 5.10 5.47 -4.21
C MET A 32 3.83 5.85 -4.97
N LYS A 33 2.88 4.92 -5.08
CA LYS A 33 1.55 5.15 -5.67
C LYS A 33 0.87 6.38 -5.05
N THR A 34 0.80 6.43 -3.72
CA THR A 34 0.19 7.56 -3.00
C THR A 34 0.90 8.88 -3.27
N ARG A 35 2.24 8.90 -3.24
CA ARG A 35 3.03 10.12 -3.53
C ARG A 35 2.85 10.60 -4.97
N ILE A 36 2.82 9.68 -5.95
CA ILE A 36 2.58 10.01 -7.37
C ILE A 36 1.19 10.63 -7.51
N PHE A 37 0.18 10.01 -6.91
CA PHE A 37 -1.20 10.51 -6.93
C PHE A 37 -1.30 11.93 -6.36
N MET A 38 -0.70 12.17 -5.18
CA MET A 38 -0.68 13.49 -4.56
C MET A 38 0.05 14.52 -5.44
N GLY A 39 1.16 14.12 -6.06
CA GLY A 39 1.89 14.98 -7.01
C GLY A 39 1.07 15.35 -8.25
N LEU A 40 0.37 14.38 -8.85
CA LEU A 40 -0.51 14.62 -10.01
C LEU A 40 -1.66 15.59 -9.69
N LYS A 41 -2.15 15.55 -8.45
CA LYS A 41 -3.21 16.44 -7.96
C LYS A 41 -2.68 17.76 -7.38
N ASN A 42 -1.38 17.97 -7.31
CA ASN A 42 -0.72 19.10 -6.64
C ASN A 42 -1.19 19.26 -5.18
N ILE A 43 -1.25 18.16 -4.45
CA ILE A 43 -1.60 18.14 -3.02
C ILE A 43 -0.33 18.33 -2.20
N ASP A 44 -0.25 19.42 -1.45
CA ASP A 44 0.83 19.66 -0.51
C ASP A 44 0.65 18.80 0.74
N TYR A 45 1.75 18.25 1.24
CA TYR A 45 1.75 17.42 2.43
C TYR A 45 3.08 17.46 3.19
N THR A 46 3.04 17.18 4.47
CA THR A 46 4.24 16.95 5.29
C THR A 46 4.61 15.47 5.23
N GLY A 47 5.77 15.15 4.67
CA GLY A 47 6.27 13.78 4.56
C GLY A 47 6.98 13.30 5.83
N HIS A 48 6.63 12.11 6.31
CA HIS A 48 7.27 11.40 7.43
C HIS A 48 7.86 10.09 6.92
N HIS A 49 9.18 10.07 6.74
CA HIS A 49 9.85 8.88 6.23
C HIS A 49 9.98 7.81 7.32
N ILE A 50 9.49 6.60 7.04
CA ILE A 50 9.60 5.42 7.91
C ILE A 50 10.53 4.41 7.27
N ASN A 51 11.72 4.26 7.82
CA ASN A 51 12.72 3.34 7.27
C ASN A 51 12.39 1.89 7.60
N LEU A 52 11.81 1.17 6.63
CA LEU A 52 11.43 -0.24 6.79
C LEU A 52 12.66 -1.17 6.96
N GLN A 53 13.80 -0.82 6.37
CA GLN A 53 15.05 -1.59 6.53
C GLN A 53 15.57 -1.52 7.96
N LYS A 54 15.40 -0.35 8.63
CA LYS A 54 15.70 -0.16 10.05
C LYS A 54 14.58 -0.60 10.97
N LYS A 55 13.48 -1.14 10.43
CA LYS A 55 12.31 -1.59 11.19
C LYS A 55 11.64 -0.48 12.01
N GLU A 56 11.70 0.77 11.54
CA GLU A 56 11.07 1.91 12.21
C GLU A 56 9.55 1.78 12.26
N ASN A 57 8.96 1.03 11.31
CA ASN A 57 7.54 0.69 11.32
C ASN A 57 7.11 -0.18 12.52
N PHE A 58 8.07 -0.82 13.21
CA PHE A 58 7.82 -1.55 14.46
C PHE A 58 8.17 -0.73 15.71
N SER A 59 8.52 0.53 15.57
CA SER A 59 8.71 1.40 16.74
C SER A 59 7.39 1.57 17.50
N PRO A 60 7.43 1.74 18.83
CA PRO A 60 6.23 2.01 19.62
C PRO A 60 5.46 3.23 19.13
N TYR A 61 6.19 4.22 18.61
CA TYR A 61 5.62 5.43 18.04
C TYR A 61 4.73 5.12 16.83
N PHE A 62 5.28 4.46 15.81
CA PHE A 62 4.53 4.18 14.59
C PHE A 62 3.44 3.12 14.80
N GLN A 63 3.70 2.11 15.62
CA GLN A 63 2.68 1.14 16.04
C GLN A 63 1.54 1.77 16.82
N GLY A 64 1.82 2.88 17.49
CA GLY A 64 0.79 3.67 18.16
C GLY A 64 -0.09 4.49 17.22
N ILE A 65 0.36 4.75 15.98
CA ILE A 65 -0.43 5.39 14.93
C ILE A 65 -1.25 4.34 14.17
N THR A 66 -0.58 3.26 13.73
CA THR A 66 -1.22 2.16 13.01
C THR A 66 -0.76 0.81 13.57
N PRO A 67 -1.68 -0.03 14.07
CA PRO A 67 -1.32 -1.34 14.62
C PRO A 67 -0.80 -2.31 13.54
N ARG A 68 -1.11 -2.09 12.28
CA ARG A 68 -0.64 -2.93 11.16
C ARG A 68 0.85 -2.74 10.85
N SER A 69 1.47 -1.65 11.30
CA SER A 69 2.89 -1.36 11.03
C SER A 69 3.22 -1.31 9.53
N LEU A 70 2.26 -0.93 8.69
CA LEU A 70 2.40 -0.80 7.24
C LEU A 70 2.41 0.67 6.81
N VAL A 71 3.03 0.95 5.68
CA VAL A 71 3.00 2.25 5.00
C VAL A 71 2.37 2.08 3.61
N PRO A 72 1.65 3.09 3.09
CA PRO A 72 1.47 4.43 3.61
C PRO A 72 0.43 4.54 4.74
N VAL A 73 0.56 5.60 5.55
CA VAL A 73 -0.48 6.06 6.46
C VAL A 73 -0.65 7.56 6.23
N LEU A 74 -1.87 7.99 6.01
CA LEU A 74 -2.24 9.39 5.85
C LEU A 74 -2.86 9.90 7.16
N VAL A 75 -2.41 11.06 7.63
CA VAL A 75 -3.09 11.81 8.70
C VAL A 75 -3.56 13.11 8.10
N ASP A 76 -4.85 13.40 8.21
CA ASP A 76 -5.47 14.61 7.70
C ASP A 76 -6.31 15.26 8.79
N ASP A 77 -5.86 16.42 9.25
CA ASP A 77 -6.50 17.14 10.37
C ASP A 77 -6.80 16.25 11.59
N GLY A 78 -5.88 15.32 11.90
CA GLY A 78 -6.00 14.38 13.01
C GLY A 78 -6.80 13.10 12.70
N GLU A 79 -7.30 12.94 11.49
CA GLU A 79 -7.92 11.71 11.04
C GLU A 79 -6.89 10.78 10.39
N VAL A 80 -6.81 9.54 10.84
CA VAL A 80 -5.81 8.56 10.35
C VAL A 80 -6.46 7.60 9.35
N HIS A 81 -5.96 7.63 8.12
CA HIS A 81 -6.38 6.77 7.02
C HIS A 81 -5.28 5.78 6.65
N ILE A 82 -5.67 4.55 6.39
CA ILE A 82 -4.78 3.47 5.97
C ILE A 82 -5.33 2.85 4.68
N GLU A 83 -4.61 1.90 4.11
CA GLU A 83 -4.85 1.28 2.81
C GLU A 83 -4.70 2.26 1.64
N SER A 84 -3.68 1.99 0.83
CA SER A 84 -3.28 2.93 -0.23
C SER A 84 -4.41 3.26 -1.20
N ASN A 85 -5.20 2.26 -1.63
CA ASN A 85 -6.31 2.48 -2.55
C ASN A 85 -7.43 3.33 -1.91
N ASP A 86 -7.70 3.12 -0.63
CA ASP A 86 -8.68 3.94 0.11
C ASP A 86 -8.19 5.36 0.34
N ILE A 87 -6.88 5.53 0.59
CA ILE A 87 -6.24 6.86 0.68
C ILE A 87 -6.39 7.62 -0.64
N LEU A 88 -6.16 6.95 -1.79
CA LEU A 88 -6.35 7.59 -3.10
C LEU A 88 -7.79 8.08 -3.29
N LYS A 89 -8.78 7.22 -3.02
CA LYS A 89 -10.20 7.57 -3.11
C LYS A 89 -10.58 8.71 -2.17
N TYR A 90 -10.04 8.70 -0.95
CA TYR A 90 -10.25 9.78 0.01
C TYR A 90 -9.73 11.11 -0.53
N LEU A 91 -8.48 11.11 -0.99
CA LEU A 91 -7.83 12.31 -1.52
C LEU A 91 -8.52 12.82 -2.79
N ASP A 92 -8.99 11.92 -3.65
CA ASP A 92 -9.71 12.31 -4.86
C ASP A 92 -11.01 13.03 -4.54
N ASN A 93 -11.78 12.50 -3.60
CA ASN A 93 -13.02 13.10 -3.11
C ASN A 93 -12.78 14.42 -2.37
N LYS A 94 -11.71 14.52 -1.58
CA LYS A 94 -11.37 15.76 -0.85
C LYS A 94 -10.91 16.88 -1.79
N PHE A 95 -10.24 16.53 -2.89
CA PHE A 95 -9.69 17.47 -3.89
C PHE A 95 -10.32 17.24 -5.28
N PRO A 96 -11.59 17.58 -5.50
CA PRO A 96 -12.32 17.22 -6.71
C PRO A 96 -11.92 18.01 -7.96
N ALA A 97 -11.23 19.13 -7.83
CA ALA A 97 -10.89 20.03 -8.94
C ALA A 97 -10.14 19.34 -10.09
N LYS A 98 -9.39 18.29 -9.81
CA LYS A 98 -8.69 17.45 -10.78
C LYS A 98 -8.87 15.99 -10.36
N SER A 99 -10.08 15.47 -10.61
CA SER A 99 -10.35 14.07 -10.28
C SER A 99 -9.52 13.14 -11.15
N LEU A 100 -8.85 12.18 -10.52
CA LEU A 100 -8.18 11.06 -11.17
C LEU A 100 -9.03 9.78 -11.06
N ILE A 101 -10.21 9.87 -10.42
CA ILE A 101 -11.21 8.80 -10.33
C ILE A 101 -12.57 9.40 -10.78
N PRO A 102 -12.70 9.79 -12.07
CA PRO A 102 -13.93 10.39 -12.55
C PRO A 102 -15.09 9.40 -12.52
N ALA A 103 -16.29 9.85 -12.17
CA ALA A 103 -17.46 9.00 -11.97
C ALA A 103 -17.77 8.07 -13.15
N HIS A 104 -17.53 8.52 -14.39
CA HIS A 104 -17.78 7.73 -15.59
C HIS A 104 -16.77 6.57 -15.80
N LYS A 105 -15.68 6.53 -15.03
CA LYS A 105 -14.65 5.48 -15.06
C LYS A 105 -14.40 4.83 -13.70
N GLU A 106 -15.18 5.18 -12.70
CA GLU A 106 -14.96 4.73 -11.33
C GLU A 106 -14.97 3.20 -11.22
N GLU A 107 -15.86 2.51 -11.93
CA GLU A 107 -15.94 1.05 -11.91
C GLU A 107 -14.69 0.40 -12.51
N GLU A 108 -14.23 0.87 -13.69
CA GLU A 108 -13.03 0.38 -14.33
C GLU A 108 -11.78 0.63 -13.48
N ILE A 109 -11.67 1.81 -12.87
CA ILE A 109 -10.56 2.16 -11.97
C ILE A 109 -10.58 1.28 -10.71
N ASN A 110 -11.75 1.06 -10.12
CA ASN A 110 -11.90 0.17 -8.97
C ASN A 110 -11.47 -1.25 -9.30
N GLN A 111 -11.85 -1.76 -10.48
CA GLN A 111 -11.42 -3.08 -10.92
C GLN A 111 -9.90 -3.17 -11.08
N MET A 112 -9.26 -2.17 -11.70
CA MET A 112 -7.80 -2.10 -11.80
C MET A 112 -7.10 -2.00 -10.44
N MET A 113 -7.68 -1.30 -9.47
CA MET A 113 -7.15 -1.24 -8.11
C MET A 113 -7.21 -2.61 -7.41
N ILE A 114 -8.23 -3.42 -7.69
CA ILE A 114 -8.33 -4.80 -7.18
C ILE A 114 -7.26 -5.67 -7.83
N GLU A 115 -7.13 -5.63 -9.16
CA GLU A 115 -6.11 -6.37 -9.92
C GLU A 115 -4.69 -6.01 -9.47
N GLU A 116 -4.40 -4.72 -9.27
CA GLU A 116 -3.12 -4.25 -8.74
C GLU A 116 -2.86 -4.81 -7.33
N ASN A 117 -3.87 -4.83 -6.47
CA ASN A 117 -3.74 -5.39 -5.14
C ASN A 117 -3.43 -6.89 -5.16
N ASP A 118 -4.09 -7.64 -6.04
CA ASP A 118 -3.86 -9.09 -6.21
C ASP A 118 -2.42 -9.39 -6.67
N LEU A 119 -1.83 -8.50 -7.49
CA LEU A 119 -0.44 -8.62 -7.94
C LEU A 119 0.61 -8.32 -6.86
N HIS A 120 0.23 -7.75 -5.72
CA HIS A 120 1.18 -7.42 -4.66
C HIS A 120 1.96 -8.64 -4.15
N LEU A 121 1.31 -9.82 -4.09
CA LEU A 121 1.97 -11.06 -3.69
C LEU A 121 3.01 -11.49 -4.72
N ASP A 122 2.70 -11.37 -6.01
CA ASP A 122 3.62 -11.72 -7.09
C ASP A 122 4.82 -10.78 -7.13
N ILE A 123 4.59 -9.47 -7.01
CA ILE A 123 5.66 -8.46 -6.89
C ILE A 123 6.55 -8.78 -5.68
N ARG A 124 5.96 -9.15 -4.55
CA ARG A 124 6.70 -9.51 -3.33
C ARG A 124 7.53 -10.77 -3.54
N ASN A 125 6.97 -11.82 -4.13
CA ASN A 125 7.69 -13.06 -4.43
C ASN A 125 8.93 -12.77 -5.28
N VAL A 126 8.77 -12.03 -6.38
CA VAL A 126 9.88 -11.68 -7.28
C VAL A 126 10.92 -10.80 -6.57
N THR A 127 10.47 -9.78 -5.84
CA THR A 127 11.35 -8.85 -5.11
C THR A 127 12.19 -9.59 -4.08
N PHE A 128 11.55 -10.43 -3.25
CA PHE A 128 12.28 -11.16 -2.20
C PHE A 128 13.12 -12.32 -2.73
N LYS A 129 12.79 -12.86 -3.91
CA LYS A 129 13.62 -13.87 -4.54
C LYS A 129 14.91 -13.29 -5.11
N PHE A 130 14.82 -12.15 -5.82
CA PHE A 130 15.92 -11.69 -6.67
C PHE A 130 16.59 -10.40 -6.19
N LEU A 131 15.88 -9.51 -5.50
CA LEU A 131 16.38 -8.19 -5.16
C LEU A 131 16.74 -8.02 -3.69
N VAL A 132 16.10 -8.77 -2.78
CA VAL A 132 16.39 -8.67 -1.35
C VAL A 132 17.48 -9.66 -0.97
N PRO A 133 18.68 -9.20 -0.55
CA PRO A 133 19.75 -10.08 -0.14
C PRO A 133 19.33 -11.00 1.03
N LYS A 134 19.68 -12.29 0.94
CA LYS A 134 19.30 -13.30 1.95
C LYS A 134 19.69 -12.93 3.39
N PHE A 135 20.78 -12.17 3.59
CA PHE A 135 21.21 -11.76 4.92
C PHE A 135 20.33 -10.67 5.55
N LEU A 136 19.58 -9.91 4.73
CA LEU A 136 18.57 -8.94 5.21
C LEU A 136 17.27 -9.65 5.61
N ASN A 137 17.13 -10.92 5.26
CA ASN A 137 15.98 -11.77 5.54
C ASN A 137 15.93 -12.31 6.97
N ASN A 138 16.82 -11.89 7.88
CA ASN A 138 16.71 -12.18 9.31
C ASN A 138 15.51 -11.43 9.92
N VAL A 139 14.37 -11.83 9.39
CA VAL A 139 13.07 -11.26 9.70
C VAL A 139 12.53 -11.87 11.00
N LYS A 140 12.99 -11.35 12.14
CA LYS A 140 12.23 -11.44 13.40
C LYS A 140 10.97 -10.58 13.32
N ILE A 141 10.22 -10.69 12.18
CA ILE A 141 9.37 -9.60 11.72
C ILE A 141 8.00 -9.62 12.36
N GLN A 142 7.47 -10.66 12.88
CA GLN A 142 6.03 -10.63 13.15
C GLN A 142 5.49 -11.33 14.39
N GLU A 143 6.31 -11.73 15.31
CA GLU A 143 5.74 -12.20 16.58
C GLU A 143 5.05 -11.08 17.39
N LYS A 144 5.26 -9.82 17.02
CA LYS A 144 4.71 -8.65 17.75
C LYS A 144 3.47 -7.99 17.12
N SER A 145 3.12 -8.30 15.90
CA SER A 145 1.86 -7.78 15.30
C SER A 145 0.64 -8.63 15.70
N LYS A 146 0.54 -8.98 16.96
CA LYS A 146 -0.67 -9.58 17.54
C LYS A 146 -1.70 -8.54 17.98
N SER A 147 -1.67 -7.34 17.44
CA SER A 147 -2.75 -6.42 17.71
C SER A 147 -3.95 -6.85 16.88
N LYS A 148 -4.92 -7.47 17.52
CA LYS A 148 -6.30 -7.59 17.02
C LYS A 148 -6.94 -6.20 17.03
N ALA A 149 -6.38 -5.25 16.27
CA ALA A 149 -7.12 -4.06 15.94
C ALA A 149 -8.20 -4.53 14.98
N THR A 150 -9.43 -4.56 15.43
CA THR A 150 -10.60 -4.76 14.61
C THR A 150 -10.75 -3.54 13.69
N LEU A 151 -10.04 -3.57 12.60
CA LEU A 151 -10.25 -2.65 11.50
C LEU A 151 -11.60 -3.06 10.87
N HIS A 152 -12.41 -2.11 10.45
CA HIS A 152 -13.71 -2.42 9.85
C HIS A 152 -13.54 -2.77 8.38
N GLY A 153 -13.85 -4.00 7.98
CA GLY A 153 -13.82 -4.46 6.60
C GLY A 153 -13.23 -5.87 6.46
N ASN A 154 -12.97 -6.33 5.26
CA ASN A 154 -12.42 -7.66 4.93
C ASN A 154 -10.92 -7.85 5.29
N GLU A 155 -10.45 -7.18 6.28
CA GLU A 155 -9.04 -6.97 6.63
C GLU A 155 -8.39 -8.22 7.25
N ASP A 156 -9.18 -9.08 7.88
CA ASP A 156 -8.67 -10.33 8.46
C ASP A 156 -8.07 -11.24 7.39
N SER A 157 -8.58 -11.21 6.15
CA SER A 157 -8.09 -12.04 5.06
C SER A 157 -6.74 -11.56 4.51
N GLU A 158 -6.53 -10.25 4.39
CA GLU A 158 -5.25 -9.68 3.93
C GLU A 158 -4.15 -9.83 4.99
N ASP A 159 -4.47 -9.62 6.26
CA ASP A 159 -3.52 -9.83 7.35
C ASP A 159 -3.15 -11.31 7.49
N ASP A 160 -4.09 -12.22 7.25
CA ASP A 160 -3.83 -13.66 7.22
C ASP A 160 -2.96 -14.06 6.01
N ALA A 161 -3.20 -13.52 4.84
CA ALA A 161 -2.38 -13.76 3.65
C ALA A 161 -0.94 -13.23 3.85
N ASN A 162 -0.80 -12.03 4.40
CA ASN A 162 0.48 -11.44 4.73
C ASN A 162 1.24 -12.26 5.79
N ARG A 163 0.56 -12.70 6.84
CA ARG A 163 1.13 -13.58 7.88
C ARG A 163 1.59 -14.91 7.29
N LYS A 164 0.76 -15.59 6.50
CA LYS A 164 1.10 -16.85 5.80
C LYS A 164 2.30 -16.69 4.87
N PHE A 165 2.38 -15.57 4.14
CA PHE A 165 3.55 -15.27 3.33
C PHE A 165 4.82 -15.27 4.16
N TRP A 166 4.86 -14.52 5.26
CA TRP A 166 6.06 -14.41 6.09
C TRP A 166 6.42 -15.71 6.81
N GLU A 167 5.44 -16.50 7.26
CA GLU A 167 5.64 -17.81 7.84
C GLU A 167 6.29 -18.78 6.85
N ASN A 168 5.78 -18.82 5.62
CA ASN A 168 6.35 -19.65 4.55
C ASN A 168 7.73 -19.17 4.13
N TYR A 169 7.90 -17.86 3.95
CA TYR A 169 9.18 -17.28 3.60
C TYR A 169 10.27 -17.60 4.63
N LYS A 170 9.94 -17.55 5.92
CA LYS A 170 10.86 -17.89 7.01
C LYS A 170 11.26 -19.38 6.99
N LYS A 171 10.34 -20.27 6.59
CA LYS A 171 10.57 -21.72 6.56
C LYS A 171 11.38 -22.18 5.34
N ILE A 172 10.98 -21.78 4.17
CA ILE A 172 11.50 -22.32 2.90
C ILE A 172 11.99 -21.24 1.92
N GLY A 173 11.76 -19.95 2.21
CA GLY A 173 12.03 -18.87 1.27
C GLY A 173 11.07 -18.88 0.09
N ILE A 174 11.47 -18.22 -1.02
CA ILE A 174 10.73 -18.27 -2.28
C ILE A 174 11.37 -19.34 -3.18
N THR A 175 10.61 -20.38 -3.48
CA THR A 175 11.05 -21.45 -4.39
C THR A 175 11.11 -20.95 -5.84
N ASP A 176 11.84 -21.64 -6.70
CA ASP A 176 11.92 -21.28 -8.14
C ASP A 176 10.55 -21.41 -8.79
N GLU A 177 9.77 -22.42 -8.40
CA GLU A 177 8.41 -22.64 -8.89
C GLU A 177 7.50 -21.44 -8.55
N VAL A 178 7.50 -20.98 -7.29
CA VAL A 178 6.71 -19.81 -6.86
C VAL A 178 7.16 -18.56 -7.60
N ALA A 179 8.47 -18.34 -7.72
CA ALA A 179 9.00 -17.18 -8.42
C ALA A 179 8.63 -17.20 -9.91
N THR A 180 8.75 -18.37 -10.57
CA THR A 180 8.39 -18.52 -11.98
C THR A 180 6.90 -18.26 -12.21
N LYS A 181 6.03 -18.81 -11.36
CA LYS A 181 4.58 -18.53 -11.44
C LYS A 181 4.29 -17.05 -11.32
N SER A 182 4.88 -16.39 -10.32
CA SER A 182 4.72 -14.97 -10.11
C SER A 182 5.22 -14.11 -11.27
N LEU A 183 6.37 -14.48 -11.86
CA LEU A 183 6.88 -13.81 -13.07
C LEU A 183 5.95 -13.97 -14.28
N LEU A 184 5.36 -15.16 -14.47
CA LEU A 184 4.39 -15.38 -15.56
C LEU A 184 3.12 -14.56 -15.36
N ASN A 185 2.58 -14.47 -14.13
CA ASN A 185 1.42 -13.65 -13.84
C ASN A 185 1.71 -12.16 -14.11
N LEU A 186 2.85 -11.68 -13.62
CA LEU A 186 3.27 -10.28 -13.87
C LEU A 186 3.45 -10.00 -15.36
N LYS A 187 4.05 -10.95 -16.10
CA LYS A 187 4.23 -10.81 -17.55
C LYS A 187 2.89 -10.72 -18.27
N LEU A 188 1.93 -11.60 -17.95
CA LEU A 188 0.60 -11.57 -18.57
C LEU A 188 -0.08 -10.21 -18.35
N HIS A 189 -0.06 -9.71 -17.12
CA HIS A 189 -0.65 -8.42 -16.81
C HIS A 189 0.05 -7.25 -17.52
N LEU A 190 1.39 -7.30 -17.63
CA LEU A 190 2.16 -6.30 -18.38
C LEU A 190 1.89 -6.37 -19.90
N ASP A 191 1.70 -7.56 -20.45
CA ASP A 191 1.33 -7.74 -21.86
C ASP A 191 -0.05 -7.12 -22.14
N GLU A 192 -1.04 -7.31 -21.25
CA GLU A 192 -2.37 -6.70 -21.34
C GLU A 192 -2.30 -5.17 -21.26
N ILE A 193 -1.50 -4.63 -20.33
CA ILE A 193 -1.28 -3.17 -20.22
C ILE A 193 -0.62 -2.65 -21.50
N ASN A 194 0.38 -3.35 -22.02
CA ASN A 194 1.08 -2.96 -23.24
C ASN A 194 0.14 -2.95 -24.45
N GLU A 195 -0.74 -3.94 -24.57
CA GLU A 195 -1.77 -3.97 -25.63
C GLU A 195 -2.70 -2.75 -25.52
N LYS A 196 -3.23 -2.45 -24.34
CA LYS A 196 -4.06 -1.25 -24.14
C LYS A 196 -3.35 0.04 -24.55
N LEU A 197 -2.06 0.17 -24.20
CA LEU A 197 -1.25 1.35 -24.52
C LEU A 197 -0.84 1.45 -26.00
N THR A 198 -1.00 0.38 -26.82
CA THR A 198 -0.85 0.51 -28.28
C THR A 198 -2.00 1.25 -28.94
N HIS A 199 -3.17 1.29 -28.27
CA HIS A 199 -4.39 1.91 -28.81
C HIS A 199 -4.77 3.21 -28.11
N HIS A 200 -4.24 3.44 -26.90
CA HIS A 200 -4.61 4.56 -26.04
C HIS A 200 -3.40 5.28 -25.45
N THR A 201 -3.57 6.55 -25.13
CA THR A 201 -2.53 7.35 -24.47
C THR A 201 -2.29 6.88 -23.02
N TYR A 202 -3.34 6.40 -22.35
CA TYR A 202 -3.32 5.86 -20.98
C TYR A 202 -4.02 4.52 -20.93
N ILE A 203 -3.84 3.77 -19.86
CA ILE A 203 -4.35 2.39 -19.71
C ILE A 203 -5.88 2.31 -19.89
N LEU A 204 -6.62 3.32 -19.43
CA LEU A 204 -8.07 3.40 -19.52
C LEU A 204 -8.57 4.35 -20.63
N GLY A 205 -7.78 4.62 -21.66
CA GLY A 205 -8.15 5.43 -22.81
C GLY A 205 -7.27 6.65 -23.02
N ASN A 206 -7.84 7.79 -23.44
CA ASN A 206 -7.08 8.98 -23.79
C ASN A 206 -7.21 10.11 -22.74
N GLU A 207 -7.81 9.82 -21.60
CA GLU A 207 -7.94 10.71 -20.46
C GLU A 207 -7.05 10.20 -19.33
N LEU A 208 -6.31 11.12 -18.68
CA LEU A 208 -5.53 10.78 -17.47
C LEU A 208 -6.48 10.61 -16.30
N CYS A 209 -6.55 9.41 -15.78
CA CYS A 209 -7.31 9.05 -14.60
C CYS A 209 -6.57 7.95 -13.80
#